data_70b8815fd46472e54154ebebd84a0aa7
#
_entry.id   70b8815fd46472e54154ebebd84a0aa7
#
_cell.length_a   1.000
_cell.length_b   1.000
_cell.length_c   1.000
_cell.angle_alpha   90.00
_cell.angle_beta   90.00
_cell.angle_gamma   90.00
#
_symmetry.space_group_name_H-M   'P 1'
#
loop_
_entity.id
_entity.type
_entity.pdbx_description
1 polymer ?
#
loop_
_entity_poly.entity_id
_entity_poly.type
_entity_poly.pdbx_seq_one_letter_code
_entity_poly.pdbx_strand_id
1 'polypeptide(L)'
;MQAKRLAAAVAVTFAAATPLFAAAQTNVQLYGIMDAAVSSQDVGGPEGRTTVINSGNQSSSRFGFRGTEDLGNGLKAMFNLEAGASIDTGAGDSALFGRRAVVGLEGGFGSLTLGREYSPIASVAAATDAFGQGFYGSNLSAFTTNRLTRRLSNSVNYKSPSWNGLKLLAAYSAGEVTAANTPSGDLKGVGVEYTLGGLYLGAAYHVINRLPADEDKESAIGAAYKFDQLGGFEIKTNYMAADREGSTTYKQANLGGSMPFGAHRVYANYQQQKQGNAKGNSWALAYTYSLSKRTNLYASYASLDNNNSGVFGLTSSSVTIAPAVTALGKDPDVFSLGVRHSF
;
A
#
# COMPACT_ATOMS: atom_id res chain seq x y z
N MET A 1 33.60 33.08 -31.78
CA MET A 1 34.66 32.92 -30.75
C MET A 1 34.17 33.03 -29.32
N GLN A 2 33.03 33.62 -29.03
CA GLN A 2 32.52 33.74 -27.64
C GLN A 2 31.93 32.44 -27.08
N ALA A 3 31.31 31.57 -27.86
CA ALA A 3 30.73 30.31 -27.39
C ALA A 3 31.74 29.28 -26.89
N LYS A 4 32.97 29.28 -27.44
CA LYS A 4 34.04 28.37 -27.00
C LYS A 4 34.69 28.78 -25.64
N ARG A 5 34.57 30.06 -25.25
CA ARG A 5 35.07 30.54 -23.97
C ARG A 5 34.11 30.29 -22.80
N LEU A 6 32.80 30.22 -23.06
CA LEU A 6 31.82 29.84 -22.03
C LEU A 6 31.90 28.36 -21.69
N ALA A 7 32.12 27.47 -22.65
CA ALA A 7 32.27 26.03 -22.40
C ALA A 7 33.52 25.69 -21.57
N ALA A 8 34.61 26.45 -21.76
CA ALA A 8 35.82 26.26 -20.96
C ALA A 8 35.69 26.77 -19.51
N ALA A 9 34.90 27.83 -19.28
CA ALA A 9 34.66 28.36 -17.93
C ALA A 9 33.75 27.45 -17.08
N VAL A 10 32.78 26.75 -17.70
CA VAL A 10 31.91 25.78 -17.00
C VAL A 10 32.69 24.50 -16.68
N ALA A 11 33.62 24.06 -17.52
CA ALA A 11 34.42 22.86 -17.26
C ALA A 11 35.44 23.02 -16.10
N VAL A 12 35.97 24.24 -15.90
CA VAL A 12 36.96 24.52 -14.85
C VAL A 12 36.31 24.64 -13.46
N THR A 13 35.04 25.01 -13.37
CA THR A 13 34.32 25.11 -12.08
C THR A 13 33.90 23.72 -11.54
N PHE A 14 33.79 22.70 -12.38
CA PHE A 14 33.50 21.32 -11.93
C PHE A 14 34.73 20.55 -11.45
N ALA A 15 35.94 20.97 -11.80
CA ALA A 15 37.18 20.26 -11.47
C ALA A 15 37.76 20.62 -10.07
N ALA A 16 37.17 21.57 -9.33
CA ALA A 16 37.68 22.01 -8.02
C ALA A 16 36.93 21.48 -6.82
N ALA A 17 35.85 20.69 -7.01
CA ALA A 17 35.19 19.95 -5.96
C ALA A 17 35.82 18.55 -5.82
N THR A 18 37.05 18.47 -5.24
CA THR A 18 37.52 17.19 -4.71
C THR A 18 36.54 16.75 -3.63
N PRO A 19 35.82 15.64 -3.78
CA PRO A 19 35.03 15.12 -2.67
C PRO A 19 36.04 14.75 -1.58
N LEU A 20 35.96 15.44 -0.44
CA LEU A 20 36.46 14.90 0.80
C LEU A 20 35.68 13.58 0.97
N PHE A 21 36.32 12.46 0.72
CA PHE A 21 35.82 11.15 1.07
C PHE A 21 35.70 11.07 2.59
N ALA A 22 34.62 11.66 3.16
CA ALA A 22 34.13 11.16 4.41
C ALA A 22 33.89 9.67 4.15
N ALA A 23 34.40 8.78 4.97
CA ALA A 23 34.12 7.35 4.90
C ALA A 23 32.61 7.20 5.13
N ALA A 24 31.84 7.32 4.05
CA ALA A 24 30.40 7.18 4.06
C ALA A 24 30.11 5.74 4.48
N GLN A 25 29.59 5.56 5.68
CA GLN A 25 29.19 4.26 6.17
C GLN A 25 27.91 3.84 5.42
N THR A 26 28.10 3.20 4.29
CA THR A 26 26.99 2.61 3.52
C THR A 26 26.43 1.43 4.31
N ASN A 27 25.19 1.56 4.77
CA ASN A 27 24.49 0.50 5.46
C ASN A 27 23.49 -0.15 4.51
N VAL A 28 23.82 -1.34 3.98
CA VAL A 28 22.90 -2.15 3.19
C VAL A 28 22.30 -3.23 4.08
N GLN A 29 20.96 -3.26 4.14
CA GLN A 29 20.22 -4.23 4.92
C GLN A 29 19.42 -5.15 4.00
N LEU A 30 19.55 -6.47 4.20
CA LEU A 30 18.59 -7.45 3.74
C LEU A 30 17.46 -7.53 4.77
N TYR A 31 16.22 -7.50 4.32
CA TYR A 31 15.04 -7.66 5.17
C TYR A 31 13.96 -8.46 4.45
N GLY A 32 13.03 -9.01 5.22
CA GLY A 32 11.90 -9.72 4.61
C GLY A 32 10.83 -10.15 5.60
N ILE A 33 9.75 -10.66 5.03
CA ILE A 33 8.62 -11.27 5.74
C ILE A 33 8.25 -12.54 4.98
N MET A 34 8.07 -13.63 5.71
CA MET A 34 7.46 -14.87 5.24
C MET A 34 6.18 -15.11 6.02
N ASP A 35 5.08 -15.32 5.30
CA ASP A 35 3.73 -15.47 5.85
C ASP A 35 3.01 -16.57 5.07
N ALA A 36 2.57 -17.61 5.77
CA ALA A 36 1.78 -18.69 5.21
C ALA A 36 0.63 -19.07 6.12
N ALA A 37 -0.47 -19.47 5.49
CA ALA A 37 -1.65 -19.95 6.20
C ALA A 37 -2.30 -21.15 5.51
N VAL A 38 -2.92 -22.00 6.31
CA VAL A 38 -3.94 -22.92 5.87
C VAL A 38 -5.28 -22.18 5.97
N SER A 39 -6.04 -22.15 4.89
CA SER A 39 -7.32 -21.45 4.80
C SER A 39 -8.41 -22.41 4.34
N SER A 40 -9.56 -22.35 5.02
CA SER A 40 -10.80 -22.97 4.58
C SER A 40 -11.71 -21.87 4.06
N GLN A 41 -11.97 -21.86 2.75
CA GLN A 41 -12.66 -20.78 2.05
C GLN A 41 -13.85 -21.29 1.23
N ASP A 42 -14.89 -20.49 1.17
CA ASP A 42 -16.01 -20.64 0.22
C ASP A 42 -16.07 -19.36 -0.62
N VAL A 43 -16.07 -19.51 -1.92
CA VAL A 43 -16.19 -18.37 -2.87
C VAL A 43 -17.61 -18.19 -3.38
N GLY A 44 -18.58 -18.97 -2.84
CA GLY A 44 -19.97 -18.99 -3.31
C GLY A 44 -20.16 -19.73 -4.63
N GLY A 45 -19.18 -20.53 -5.05
CA GLY A 45 -19.24 -21.34 -6.27
C GLY A 45 -19.89 -22.70 -6.06
N PRO A 46 -20.13 -23.47 -7.14
CA PRO A 46 -20.72 -24.81 -7.05
C PRO A 46 -19.80 -25.84 -6.38
N GLU A 47 -18.51 -25.57 -6.30
CA GLU A 47 -17.52 -26.47 -5.68
C GLU A 47 -17.58 -26.43 -4.15
N GLY A 48 -18.31 -25.45 -3.57
CA GLY A 48 -18.42 -25.27 -2.14
C GLY A 48 -17.09 -24.91 -1.47
N ARG A 49 -16.96 -25.32 -0.21
CA ARG A 49 -15.80 -24.99 0.64
C ARG A 49 -14.56 -25.79 0.25
N THR A 50 -13.44 -25.10 0.09
CA THR A 50 -12.13 -25.67 -0.25
C THR A 50 -11.09 -25.35 0.83
N THR A 51 -10.10 -26.23 0.97
CA THR A 51 -8.93 -25.99 1.84
C THR A 51 -7.72 -25.73 0.96
N VAL A 52 -7.04 -24.61 1.25
CA VAL A 52 -5.87 -24.16 0.50
C VAL A 52 -4.74 -23.75 1.45
N ILE A 53 -3.51 -23.80 0.95
CA ILE A 53 -2.37 -23.15 1.59
C ILE A 53 -2.08 -21.88 0.78
N ASN A 54 -2.02 -20.73 1.46
CA ASN A 54 -1.73 -19.45 0.79
C ASN A 54 -0.54 -18.75 1.45
N SER A 55 0.13 -17.95 0.64
CA SER A 55 1.13 -16.99 1.09
C SER A 55 0.48 -15.63 1.34
N GLY A 56 0.88 -14.94 2.41
CA GLY A 56 0.58 -13.54 2.59
C GLY A 56 -0.84 -13.20 3.06
N ASN A 57 -1.40 -13.92 4.02
CA ASN A 57 -2.70 -13.57 4.60
C ASN A 57 -2.62 -12.40 5.58
N GLN A 58 -1.70 -12.45 6.56
CA GLN A 58 -1.46 -11.32 7.48
C GLN A 58 -0.55 -10.26 6.85
N SER A 59 0.47 -10.67 6.10
CA SER A 59 1.41 -9.76 5.44
C SER A 59 1.90 -10.36 4.14
N SER A 60 1.91 -9.62 3.03
CA SER A 60 2.52 -10.11 1.79
C SER A 60 3.94 -10.60 2.05
N SER A 61 4.22 -11.86 1.73
CA SER A 61 5.57 -12.40 1.79
C SER A 61 6.45 -11.66 0.80
N ARG A 62 7.65 -11.28 1.23
CA ARG A 62 8.55 -10.41 0.48
C ARG A 62 9.95 -10.46 1.05
N PHE A 63 10.90 -10.09 0.22
CA PHE A 63 12.27 -9.76 0.64
C PHE A 63 12.75 -8.52 -0.08
N GLY A 64 13.76 -7.86 0.46
CA GLY A 64 14.28 -6.65 -0.17
C GLY A 64 15.62 -6.22 0.39
N PHE A 65 16.21 -5.29 -0.34
CA PHE A 65 17.45 -4.62 0.01
C PHE A 65 17.15 -3.14 0.17
N ARG A 66 17.66 -2.54 1.21
CA ARG A 66 17.60 -1.09 1.41
C ARG A 66 18.93 -0.60 1.94
N GLY A 67 19.27 0.61 1.57
CA GLY A 67 20.50 1.24 2.06
C GLY A 67 20.39 2.74 2.10
N THR A 68 21.23 3.32 2.92
CA THR A 68 21.43 4.77 3.02
C THR A 68 22.90 5.09 3.05
N GLU A 69 23.30 6.18 2.42
CA GLU A 69 24.63 6.76 2.44
C GLU A 69 24.54 8.20 2.94
N ASP A 70 25.32 8.55 3.93
CA ASP A 70 25.42 9.93 4.42
C ASP A 70 26.33 10.75 3.49
N LEU A 71 25.76 11.76 2.86
CA LEU A 71 26.47 12.67 1.95
C LEU A 71 27.01 13.92 2.66
N GLY A 72 26.84 14.01 3.98
CA GLY A 72 27.20 15.16 4.78
C GLY A 72 26.11 16.24 4.85
N ASN A 73 26.25 17.17 5.78
CA ASN A 73 25.32 18.29 5.99
C ASN A 73 23.84 17.88 6.16
N GLY A 74 23.58 16.68 6.66
CA GLY A 74 22.23 16.15 6.85
C GLY A 74 21.56 15.65 5.57
N LEU A 75 22.30 15.60 4.44
CA LEU A 75 21.83 15.01 3.19
C LEU A 75 22.21 13.53 3.13
N LYS A 76 21.27 12.68 2.69
CA LYS A 76 21.47 11.24 2.51
C LYS A 76 21.00 10.80 1.13
N ALA A 77 21.74 9.91 0.49
CA ALA A 77 21.24 9.10 -0.60
C ALA A 77 20.57 7.84 -0.03
N MET A 78 19.50 7.37 -0.67
CA MET A 78 18.80 6.16 -0.26
C MET A 78 18.34 5.34 -1.45
N PHE A 79 18.25 4.02 -1.25
CA PHE A 79 17.57 3.13 -2.18
C PHE A 79 16.74 2.10 -1.42
N ASN A 80 15.71 1.56 -2.11
CA ASN A 80 14.97 0.40 -1.65
C ASN A 80 14.50 -0.43 -2.84
N LEU A 81 14.82 -1.73 -2.83
CA LEU A 81 14.40 -2.72 -3.80
C LEU A 81 13.64 -3.82 -3.04
N GLU A 82 12.34 -4.02 -3.34
CA GLU A 82 11.48 -4.99 -2.66
C GLU A 82 10.75 -5.89 -3.66
N ALA A 83 10.96 -7.19 -3.54
CA ALA A 83 10.34 -8.25 -4.32
C ALA A 83 9.25 -8.96 -3.51
N GLY A 84 8.13 -9.29 -4.13
CA GLY A 84 7.16 -10.21 -3.56
C GLY A 84 7.58 -11.67 -3.75
N ALA A 85 7.11 -12.52 -2.86
CA ALA A 85 7.34 -13.97 -2.90
C ALA A 85 6.06 -14.70 -2.48
N SER A 86 5.73 -15.77 -3.19
CA SER A 86 4.66 -16.70 -2.81
C SER A 86 5.30 -17.95 -2.23
N ILE A 87 5.30 -18.09 -0.91
CA ILE A 87 6.02 -19.18 -0.24
C ILE A 87 5.30 -20.54 -0.31
N ASP A 88 4.03 -20.52 -0.70
CA ASP A 88 3.24 -21.74 -1.01
C ASP A 88 3.64 -22.39 -2.34
N THR A 89 4.09 -21.59 -3.32
CA THR A 89 4.42 -22.06 -4.66
C THR A 89 5.88 -21.82 -5.06
N GLY A 90 6.60 -20.97 -4.31
CA GLY A 90 7.95 -20.52 -4.68
C GLY A 90 7.97 -19.46 -5.78
N ALA A 91 6.81 -18.97 -6.26
CA ALA A 91 6.74 -17.94 -7.29
C ALA A 91 7.11 -16.56 -6.76
N GLY A 92 7.62 -15.69 -7.62
CA GLY A 92 7.78 -14.26 -7.39
C GLY A 92 6.64 -13.44 -7.94
N ASP A 93 6.67 -12.12 -7.72
CA ASP A 93 5.81 -11.17 -8.41
C ASP A 93 6.11 -11.17 -9.94
N SER A 94 5.20 -10.64 -10.75
CA SER A 94 5.39 -10.50 -12.20
C SER A 94 6.60 -9.66 -12.62
N ALA A 95 7.07 -8.78 -11.72
CA ALA A 95 8.30 -8.02 -11.87
C ALA A 95 9.23 -8.31 -10.68
N LEU A 96 10.55 -8.38 -10.92
CA LEU A 96 11.55 -8.73 -9.90
C LEU A 96 11.42 -7.87 -8.63
N PHE A 97 11.25 -6.55 -8.77
CA PHE A 97 11.01 -5.64 -7.66
C PHE A 97 9.63 -4.97 -7.79
N GLY A 98 8.59 -5.81 -7.99
CA GLY A 98 7.22 -5.36 -8.25
C GLY A 98 6.57 -4.59 -7.10
N ARG A 99 7.15 -4.66 -5.89
CA ARG A 99 6.58 -4.00 -4.70
C ARG A 99 7.12 -2.58 -4.52
N ARG A 100 8.43 -2.40 -4.55
CA ARG A 100 9.11 -1.11 -4.46
C ARG A 100 10.47 -1.18 -5.17
N ALA A 101 10.80 -0.15 -5.94
CA ALA A 101 12.10 -0.02 -6.59
C ALA A 101 12.40 1.48 -6.74
N VAL A 102 13.14 2.04 -5.78
CA VAL A 102 13.40 3.48 -5.70
C VAL A 102 14.84 3.78 -5.37
N VAL A 103 15.30 4.93 -5.88
CA VAL A 103 16.48 5.66 -5.44
C VAL A 103 16.07 7.10 -5.12
N GLY A 104 16.73 7.75 -4.19
CA GLY A 104 16.37 9.12 -3.84
C GLY A 104 17.30 9.81 -2.87
N LEU A 105 16.90 11.01 -2.50
CA LEU A 105 17.58 11.87 -1.52
C LEU A 105 16.65 12.17 -0.36
N GLU A 106 17.21 12.25 0.83
CA GLU A 106 16.54 12.59 2.07
C GLU A 106 17.35 13.64 2.82
N GLY A 107 16.69 14.61 3.43
CA GLY A 107 17.34 15.68 4.18
C GLY A 107 16.36 16.57 4.93
N GLY A 108 16.79 17.78 5.32
CA GLY A 108 15.92 18.76 5.97
C GLY A 108 14.69 19.19 5.16
N PHE A 109 14.73 18.99 3.85
CA PHE A 109 13.60 19.23 2.94
C PHE A 109 12.58 18.07 2.90
N GLY A 110 12.83 16.96 3.59
CA GLY A 110 12.05 15.71 3.50
C GLY A 110 12.73 14.69 2.60
N SER A 111 11.97 13.96 1.78
CA SER A 111 12.49 12.96 0.87
C SER A 111 11.94 13.12 -0.54
N LEU A 112 12.81 12.91 -1.54
CA LEU A 112 12.49 12.87 -2.96
C LEU A 112 12.97 11.53 -3.52
N THR A 113 12.07 10.72 -4.07
CA THR A 113 12.40 9.41 -4.65
C THR A 113 11.95 9.30 -6.09
N LEU A 114 12.71 8.52 -6.87
CA LEU A 114 12.45 8.18 -8.26
C LEU A 114 12.27 6.67 -8.39
N GLY A 115 11.32 6.23 -9.20
CA GLY A 115 11.12 4.81 -9.53
C GLY A 115 9.71 4.30 -9.22
N ARG A 116 9.60 3.08 -8.64
CA ARG A 116 8.32 2.46 -8.27
C ARG A 116 8.06 2.62 -6.78
N GLU A 117 7.00 3.36 -6.44
CA GLU A 117 6.68 3.73 -5.06
C GLU A 117 5.18 3.59 -4.77
N TYR A 118 4.81 3.56 -3.50
CA TYR A 118 3.42 3.66 -3.07
C TYR A 118 2.85 5.06 -3.30
N SER A 119 1.60 5.10 -3.76
CA SER A 119 0.89 6.35 -4.02
C SER A 119 0.50 7.08 -2.72
N PRO A 120 0.21 8.40 -2.75
CA PRO A 120 -0.33 9.13 -1.62
C PRO A 120 -1.61 8.50 -1.03
N ILE A 121 -2.53 8.01 -1.87
CA ILE A 121 -3.74 7.29 -1.40
C ILE A 121 -3.36 6.01 -0.66
N ALA A 122 -2.38 5.25 -1.13
CA ALA A 122 -1.94 4.03 -0.47
C ALA A 122 -1.35 4.30 0.92
N SER A 123 -0.68 5.46 1.13
CA SER A 123 -0.17 5.90 2.43
C SER A 123 -1.31 6.12 3.42
N VAL A 124 -2.30 6.93 3.05
CA VAL A 124 -3.49 7.21 3.88
C VAL A 124 -4.26 5.92 4.18
N ALA A 125 -4.49 5.08 3.17
CA ALA A 125 -5.21 3.82 3.33
C ALA A 125 -4.50 2.87 4.30
N ALA A 126 -3.16 2.75 4.21
CA ALA A 126 -2.39 1.89 5.11
C ALA A 126 -2.44 2.36 6.57
N ALA A 127 -2.35 3.66 6.81
CA ALA A 127 -2.41 4.24 8.15
C ALA A 127 -3.77 4.06 8.83
N THR A 128 -4.85 3.99 8.04
CA THR A 128 -6.24 3.98 8.51
C THR A 128 -6.94 2.63 8.37
N ASP A 129 -6.21 1.56 8.06
CA ASP A 129 -6.71 0.19 8.08
C ASP A 129 -6.48 -0.46 9.46
N ALA A 130 -7.54 -0.98 10.08
CA ALA A 130 -7.45 -1.66 11.38
C ALA A 130 -6.59 -2.93 11.34
N PHE A 131 -6.53 -3.60 10.19
CA PHE A 131 -5.70 -4.79 9.95
C PHE A 131 -4.28 -4.45 9.45
N GLY A 132 -3.95 -3.17 9.25
CA GLY A 132 -2.67 -2.75 8.69
C GLY A 132 -2.44 -3.26 7.27
N GLN A 133 -3.51 -3.39 6.49
CA GLN A 133 -3.53 -4.00 5.16
C GLN A 133 -3.15 -5.50 5.16
N GLY A 134 -3.39 -6.17 6.29
CA GLY A 134 -3.34 -7.63 6.45
C GLY A 134 -4.75 -8.23 6.52
N PHE A 135 -4.81 -9.55 6.61
CA PHE A 135 -6.03 -10.34 6.76
C PHE A 135 -7.13 -10.07 5.72
N TYR A 136 -8.02 -11.01 5.56
CA TYR A 136 -9.21 -10.84 4.71
C TYR A 136 -10.17 -9.81 5.32
N GLY A 137 -10.79 -9.00 4.46
CA GLY A 137 -11.64 -7.90 4.90
C GLY A 137 -10.89 -6.59 5.22
N SER A 138 -9.59 -6.50 4.88
CA SER A 138 -8.84 -5.25 4.92
C SER A 138 -9.27 -4.30 3.80
N ASN A 139 -8.86 -3.04 3.89
CA ASN A 139 -9.16 -2.04 2.86
C ASN A 139 -8.43 -2.27 1.53
N LEU A 140 -7.61 -3.30 1.42
CA LEU A 140 -6.91 -3.67 0.18
C LEU A 140 -7.84 -4.01 -0.98
N SER A 141 -9.09 -4.42 -0.71
CA SER A 141 -10.11 -4.58 -1.76
C SER A 141 -10.34 -3.33 -2.59
N ALA A 142 -10.03 -2.13 -2.08
CA ALA A 142 -10.08 -0.89 -2.84
C ALA A 142 -8.98 -0.77 -3.91
N PHE A 143 -7.95 -1.59 -3.85
CA PHE A 143 -6.79 -1.57 -4.75
C PHE A 143 -6.75 -2.74 -5.73
N THR A 144 -7.83 -3.49 -5.84
CA THR A 144 -7.95 -4.53 -6.88
C THR A 144 -8.14 -3.90 -8.26
N THR A 145 -8.09 -4.71 -9.31
CA THR A 145 -8.16 -4.26 -10.71
C THR A 145 -9.30 -3.26 -10.95
N ASN A 146 -9.01 -2.21 -11.70
CA ASN A 146 -9.94 -1.13 -12.06
C ASN A 146 -10.51 -0.31 -10.87
N ARG A 147 -9.83 -0.34 -9.72
CA ARG A 147 -10.15 0.49 -8.56
C ARG A 147 -9.02 1.49 -8.30
N LEU A 148 -8.68 1.77 -7.06
CA LEU A 148 -7.67 2.77 -6.73
C LEU A 148 -6.25 2.31 -7.07
N THR A 149 -5.39 3.26 -7.39
CA THR A 149 -3.99 3.05 -7.71
C THR A 149 -3.14 2.97 -6.45
N ARG A 150 -2.56 1.80 -6.20
CA ARG A 150 -1.74 1.56 -4.99
C ARG A 150 -0.28 1.92 -5.17
N ARG A 151 0.28 1.62 -6.34
CA ARG A 151 1.71 1.83 -6.67
C ARG A 151 1.86 2.55 -7.98
N LEU A 152 2.84 3.43 -8.03
CA LEU A 152 3.20 4.24 -9.19
C LEU A 152 4.51 3.74 -9.76
N SER A 153 4.56 3.41 -11.05
CA SER A 153 5.80 3.19 -11.80
C SER A 153 6.22 4.50 -12.46
N ASN A 154 7.49 4.60 -12.89
CA ASN A 154 8.00 5.77 -13.60
C ASN A 154 7.68 7.09 -12.87
N SER A 155 7.85 7.07 -11.54
CA SER A 155 7.31 8.13 -10.68
C SER A 155 8.39 8.94 -9.98
N VAL A 156 8.04 10.19 -9.73
CA VAL A 156 8.73 11.10 -8.81
C VAL A 156 7.81 11.27 -7.60
N ASN A 157 8.35 11.03 -6.40
CA ASN A 157 7.56 11.12 -5.18
C ASN A 157 8.27 12.02 -4.18
N TYR A 158 7.52 12.92 -3.57
CA TYR A 158 7.98 13.82 -2.52
C TYR A 158 7.18 13.60 -1.24
N LYS A 159 7.90 13.56 -0.12
CA LYS A 159 7.33 13.59 1.24
C LYS A 159 8.00 14.69 2.03
N SER A 160 7.23 15.64 2.53
CA SER A 160 7.78 16.73 3.33
C SER A 160 8.31 16.24 4.68
N PRO A 161 9.15 17.05 5.37
CA PRO A 161 9.37 16.90 6.80
C PRO A 161 8.04 16.99 7.56
N SER A 162 8.06 16.58 8.83
CA SER A 162 6.92 16.81 9.71
C SER A 162 7.01 18.22 10.32
N TRP A 163 6.00 19.06 10.07
CA TRP A 163 5.85 20.37 10.68
C TRP A 163 4.76 20.31 11.75
N ASN A 164 5.14 20.13 13.00
CA ASN A 164 4.20 19.96 14.12
C ASN A 164 3.14 18.87 13.87
N GLY A 165 3.57 17.74 13.28
CA GLY A 165 2.71 16.61 12.94
C GLY A 165 2.12 16.64 11.53
N LEU A 166 2.15 17.79 10.84
CA LEU A 166 1.68 17.91 9.45
C LEU A 166 2.75 17.43 8.46
N LYS A 167 2.37 16.58 7.50
CA LYS A 167 3.19 16.15 6.37
C LYS A 167 2.42 16.30 5.07
N LEU A 168 3.11 16.70 4.01
CA LEU A 168 2.59 16.78 2.66
C LEU A 168 3.20 15.67 1.81
N LEU A 169 2.39 15.09 0.94
CA LEU A 169 2.76 14.08 -0.04
C LEU A 169 2.46 14.61 -1.43
N ALA A 170 3.38 14.42 -2.37
CA ALA A 170 3.13 14.69 -3.78
C ALA A 170 3.76 13.58 -4.63
N ALA A 171 3.09 13.22 -5.73
CA ALA A 171 3.58 12.22 -6.65
C ALA A 171 3.19 12.58 -8.08
N TYR A 172 4.10 12.31 -8.99
CA TYR A 172 3.85 12.30 -10.43
C TYR A 172 4.34 10.98 -11.01
N SER A 173 3.52 10.33 -11.83
CA SER A 173 3.88 9.11 -12.55
C SER A 173 3.66 9.34 -14.03
N ALA A 174 4.69 9.14 -14.85
CA ALA A 174 4.60 9.22 -16.30
C ALA A 174 3.94 7.93 -16.83
N GLY A 175 2.89 8.07 -17.63
CA GLY A 175 2.15 6.94 -18.19
C GLY A 175 2.88 6.25 -19.33
N GLU A 176 3.80 6.97 -20.01
CA GLU A 176 4.62 6.47 -21.12
C GLU A 176 3.82 5.87 -22.29
N VAL A 177 2.56 6.28 -22.46
CA VAL A 177 1.67 5.79 -23.51
C VAL A 177 1.42 6.91 -24.52
N THR A 178 1.69 6.64 -25.81
CA THR A 178 1.57 7.60 -26.91
C THR A 178 0.48 7.26 -27.92
N ALA A 179 -0.18 6.11 -27.80
CA ALA A 179 -1.22 5.69 -28.73
C ALA A 179 -2.53 6.43 -28.48
N ALA A 180 -3.16 6.93 -29.54
CA ALA A 180 -4.53 7.44 -29.49
C ALA A 180 -5.50 6.37 -28.93
N ASN A 181 -6.46 6.78 -28.08
CA ASN A 181 -7.43 5.92 -27.40
C ASN A 181 -6.88 4.98 -26.33
N THR A 182 -5.63 5.12 -25.91
CA THR A 182 -5.09 4.45 -24.75
C THR A 182 -4.98 5.46 -23.60
N PRO A 183 -5.38 5.15 -22.36
CA PRO A 183 -5.12 6.06 -21.25
C PRO A 183 -3.64 6.41 -21.22
N SER A 184 -3.31 7.70 -21.14
CA SER A 184 -1.91 8.11 -20.99
C SER A 184 -1.29 7.52 -19.72
N GLY A 185 -2.15 7.29 -18.72
CA GLY A 185 -1.74 6.78 -17.43
C GLY A 185 -0.92 7.75 -16.59
N ASP A 186 -0.72 8.99 -17.07
CA ASP A 186 -0.08 10.04 -16.27
C ASP A 186 -0.90 10.29 -15.02
N LEU A 187 -0.28 10.11 -13.85
CA LEU A 187 -0.95 10.33 -12.58
C LEU A 187 -0.30 11.50 -11.85
N LYS A 188 -1.14 12.42 -11.38
CA LYS A 188 -0.78 13.47 -10.41
C LYS A 188 -1.47 13.15 -9.10
N GLY A 189 -0.70 13.03 -8.02
CA GLY A 189 -1.19 12.70 -6.70
C GLY A 189 -0.73 13.69 -5.65
N VAL A 190 -1.62 14.06 -4.75
CA VAL A 190 -1.32 14.85 -3.56
C VAL A 190 -1.93 14.21 -2.32
N GLY A 191 -1.32 14.46 -1.17
CA GLY A 191 -1.85 13.98 0.11
C GLY A 191 -1.39 14.86 1.26
N VAL A 192 -2.16 14.79 2.34
CA VAL A 192 -1.86 15.43 3.61
C VAL A 192 -2.08 14.43 4.73
N GLU A 193 -1.12 14.38 5.65
CA GLU A 193 -1.18 13.55 6.87
C GLU A 193 -0.93 14.45 8.08
N TYR A 194 -1.72 14.26 9.13
CA TYR A 194 -1.54 14.95 10.39
C TYR A 194 -1.51 13.95 11.53
N THR A 195 -0.51 14.05 12.39
CA THR A 195 -0.36 13.19 13.57
C THR A 195 -0.12 14.03 14.81
N LEU A 196 -0.96 13.88 15.83
CA LEU A 196 -0.80 14.56 17.11
C LEU A 196 -1.18 13.60 18.25
N GLY A 197 -0.22 13.22 19.08
CA GLY A 197 -0.43 12.20 20.11
C GLY A 197 -0.93 10.89 19.50
N GLY A 198 -2.06 10.41 19.98
CA GLY A 198 -2.72 9.20 19.44
C GLY A 198 -3.54 9.42 18.16
N LEU A 199 -3.76 10.68 17.74
CA LEU A 199 -4.59 11.02 16.57
C LEU A 199 -3.76 10.97 15.28
N TYR A 200 -4.32 10.33 14.25
CA TYR A 200 -3.91 10.44 12.85
C TYR A 200 -5.10 10.87 12.00
N LEU A 201 -4.89 11.84 11.11
CA LEU A 201 -5.82 12.22 10.05
C LEU A 201 -5.07 12.19 8.72
N GLY A 202 -5.71 11.71 7.67
CA GLY A 202 -5.11 11.66 6.34
C GLY A 202 -6.13 11.90 5.24
N ALA A 203 -5.72 12.61 4.19
CA ALA A 203 -6.49 12.75 2.96
C ALA A 203 -5.54 12.71 1.75
N ALA A 204 -5.99 12.11 0.65
CA ALA A 204 -5.22 12.08 -0.59
C ALA A 204 -6.15 12.07 -1.80
N TYR A 205 -5.64 12.62 -2.90
CA TYR A 205 -6.37 12.77 -4.16
C TYR A 205 -5.44 12.52 -5.34
N HIS A 206 -5.93 11.78 -6.35
CA HIS A 206 -5.24 11.52 -7.60
C HIS A 206 -6.09 11.95 -8.78
N VAL A 207 -5.42 12.45 -9.81
CA VAL A 207 -5.98 12.63 -11.16
C VAL A 207 -5.11 11.80 -12.10
N ILE A 208 -5.75 10.98 -12.93
CA ILE A 208 -5.10 10.11 -13.91
C ILE A 208 -5.61 10.53 -15.28
N ASN A 209 -4.72 11.07 -16.12
CA ASN A 209 -5.08 11.51 -17.45
C ASN A 209 -5.38 10.31 -18.35
N ARG A 210 -6.44 10.42 -19.14
CA ARG A 210 -6.77 9.50 -20.25
C ARG A 210 -6.68 10.22 -21.58
N LEU A 211 -6.29 9.53 -22.62
CA LEU A 211 -6.36 10.07 -23.99
C LEU A 211 -7.73 9.71 -24.60
N PRO A 212 -8.36 10.64 -25.38
CA PRO A 212 -7.80 11.93 -25.82
C PRO A 212 -8.02 13.10 -24.86
N ALA A 213 -8.92 13.06 -23.85
CA ALA A 213 -9.18 14.23 -23.01
C ALA A 213 -9.89 13.96 -21.66
N ASP A 214 -10.04 12.72 -21.22
CA ASP A 214 -10.78 12.39 -19.99
C ASP A 214 -9.86 12.15 -18.81
N GLU A 215 -10.41 12.20 -17.60
CA GLU A 215 -9.68 12.01 -16.34
C GLU A 215 -10.37 11.02 -15.42
N ASP A 216 -9.59 10.04 -14.91
CA ASP A 216 -10.01 9.29 -13.73
C ASP A 216 -9.64 10.06 -12.47
N LYS A 217 -10.49 9.97 -11.45
CA LYS A 217 -10.29 10.61 -10.15
C LYS A 217 -10.35 9.59 -9.04
N GLU A 218 -9.38 9.67 -8.15
CA GLU A 218 -9.32 8.80 -6.98
C GLU A 218 -9.17 9.63 -5.71
N SER A 219 -9.82 9.21 -4.63
CA SER A 219 -9.73 9.89 -3.34
C SER A 219 -9.69 8.93 -2.18
N ALA A 220 -9.03 9.33 -1.11
CA ALA A 220 -9.05 8.67 0.18
C ALA A 220 -9.06 9.71 1.30
N ILE A 221 -9.87 9.47 2.33
CA ILE A 221 -9.83 10.18 3.59
C ILE A 221 -9.93 9.16 4.70
N GLY A 222 -9.22 9.40 5.80
CA GLY A 222 -9.30 8.49 6.94
C GLY A 222 -8.75 9.08 8.21
N ALA A 223 -9.09 8.41 9.31
CA ALA A 223 -8.67 8.77 10.66
C ALA A 223 -8.33 7.52 11.46
N ALA A 224 -7.41 7.69 12.41
CA ALA A 224 -7.11 6.70 13.42
C ALA A 224 -6.89 7.37 14.77
N TYR A 225 -7.27 6.68 15.83
CA TYR A 225 -6.97 7.12 17.18
C TYR A 225 -6.53 5.95 18.04
N LYS A 226 -5.39 6.14 18.72
CA LYS A 226 -4.86 5.20 19.71
C LYS A 226 -5.11 5.73 21.12
N PHE A 227 -5.82 4.95 21.92
CA PHE A 227 -6.17 5.26 23.29
C PHE A 227 -5.13 4.63 24.24
N ASP A 228 -4.09 5.37 24.59
CA ASP A 228 -3.04 4.86 25.49
C ASP A 228 -3.60 4.52 26.87
N GLN A 229 -4.59 5.29 27.37
CA GLN A 229 -5.27 5.04 28.64
C GLN A 229 -6.12 3.76 28.63
N LEU A 230 -6.50 3.24 27.48
CA LEU A 230 -7.23 1.98 27.30
C LEU A 230 -6.31 0.84 26.86
N GLY A 231 -5.06 0.83 27.34
CA GLY A 231 -4.11 -0.23 27.05
C GLY A 231 -3.64 -0.28 25.58
N GLY A 232 -3.76 0.83 24.85
CA GLY A 232 -3.36 0.91 23.45
C GLY A 232 -4.43 0.41 22.47
N PHE A 233 -5.71 0.42 22.88
CA PHE A 233 -6.83 0.23 21.95
C PHE A 233 -6.74 1.23 20.80
N GLU A 234 -6.92 0.75 19.56
CA GLU A 234 -6.93 1.58 18.36
C GLU A 234 -8.27 1.46 17.65
N ILE A 235 -8.80 2.60 17.18
CA ILE A 235 -9.92 2.67 16.23
C ILE A 235 -9.45 3.34 14.95
N LYS A 236 -9.85 2.81 13.80
CA LYS A 236 -9.47 3.30 12.47
C LYS A 236 -10.65 3.29 11.54
N THR A 237 -10.73 4.33 10.71
CA THR A 237 -11.78 4.44 9.71
C THR A 237 -11.26 5.11 8.45
N ASN A 238 -11.78 4.72 7.29
CA ASN A 238 -11.48 5.38 6.03
C ASN A 238 -12.66 5.30 5.06
N TYR A 239 -12.67 6.25 4.13
CA TYR A 239 -13.52 6.25 2.96
C TYR A 239 -12.67 6.49 1.73
N MET A 240 -12.88 5.67 0.70
CA MET A 240 -12.14 5.71 -0.55
C MET A 240 -13.10 5.65 -1.73
N ALA A 241 -12.77 6.36 -2.81
CA ALA A 241 -13.54 6.37 -4.04
C ALA A 241 -12.63 6.37 -5.27
N ALA A 242 -13.05 5.66 -6.31
CA ALA A 242 -12.45 5.68 -7.64
C ALA A 242 -13.54 5.99 -8.67
N ASP A 243 -13.42 7.14 -9.30
CA ASP A 243 -14.27 7.59 -10.39
C ASP A 243 -13.53 7.36 -11.69
N ARG A 244 -13.98 6.38 -12.45
CA ARG A 244 -13.37 5.94 -13.70
C ARG A 244 -14.24 6.35 -14.85
N GLU A 245 -13.67 6.99 -15.85
CA GLU A 245 -14.39 7.36 -17.07
C GLU A 245 -15.08 6.13 -17.69
N GLY A 246 -16.34 6.32 -18.10
CA GLY A 246 -17.16 5.25 -18.65
C GLY A 246 -17.63 4.16 -17.68
N SER A 247 -17.42 4.35 -16.37
CA SER A 247 -17.81 3.41 -15.32
C SER A 247 -18.55 4.10 -14.18
N THR A 248 -19.31 3.34 -13.40
CA THR A 248 -19.88 3.84 -12.15
C THR A 248 -18.80 3.93 -11.07
N THR A 249 -18.83 5.01 -10.28
CA THR A 249 -17.87 5.26 -9.20
C THR A 249 -17.86 4.11 -8.21
N TYR A 250 -16.67 3.52 -8.00
CA TYR A 250 -16.42 2.59 -6.90
C TYR A 250 -16.25 3.36 -5.59
N LYS A 251 -16.85 2.87 -4.51
CA LYS A 251 -16.78 3.46 -3.17
C LYS A 251 -16.55 2.38 -2.12
N GLN A 252 -15.69 2.65 -1.16
CA GLN A 252 -15.44 1.76 -0.03
C GLN A 252 -15.34 2.56 1.27
N ALA A 253 -15.97 2.04 2.31
CA ALA A 253 -15.87 2.55 3.69
C ALA A 253 -15.45 1.43 4.62
N ASN A 254 -14.54 1.72 5.55
CA ASN A 254 -14.07 0.80 6.58
C ASN A 254 -14.18 1.45 7.96
N LEU A 255 -14.55 0.63 8.95
CA LEU A 255 -14.47 0.96 10.37
C LEU A 255 -13.97 -0.27 11.11
N GLY A 256 -12.90 -0.13 11.86
CA GLY A 256 -12.36 -1.24 12.63
C GLY A 256 -11.49 -0.79 13.79
N GLY A 257 -11.03 -1.75 14.56
CA GLY A 257 -10.15 -1.49 15.67
C GLY A 257 -9.32 -2.68 16.06
N SER A 258 -8.37 -2.45 16.95
CA SER A 258 -7.54 -3.52 17.53
C SER A 258 -7.21 -3.25 18.99
N MET A 259 -7.09 -4.32 19.78
CA MET A 259 -6.75 -4.27 21.20
C MET A 259 -5.59 -5.20 21.49
N PRO A 260 -4.42 -4.67 21.90
CA PRO A 260 -3.30 -5.49 22.38
C PRO A 260 -3.50 -5.86 23.87
N PHE A 261 -3.06 -7.05 24.26
CA PHE A 261 -2.99 -7.49 25.65
C PHE A 261 -1.88 -8.53 25.83
N GLY A 262 -0.77 -8.11 26.45
CA GLY A 262 0.42 -8.94 26.58
C GLY A 262 1.01 -9.31 25.20
N ALA A 263 1.18 -10.61 24.95
CA ALA A 263 1.66 -11.14 23.67
C ALA A 263 0.54 -11.27 22.61
N HIS A 264 -0.68 -10.91 22.94
CA HIS A 264 -1.87 -11.12 22.14
C HIS A 264 -2.36 -9.80 21.53
N ARG A 265 -3.06 -9.89 20.40
CA ARG A 265 -3.85 -8.77 19.84
C ARG A 265 -5.07 -9.32 19.14
N VAL A 266 -6.22 -8.73 19.39
CA VAL A 266 -7.47 -8.97 18.66
C VAL A 266 -7.76 -7.80 17.74
N TYR A 267 -8.48 -8.09 16.63
CA TYR A 267 -8.85 -7.12 15.64
C TYR A 267 -10.28 -7.38 15.18
N ALA A 268 -10.98 -6.31 14.86
CA ALA A 268 -12.28 -6.37 14.20
C ALA A 268 -12.36 -5.30 13.12
N ASN A 269 -12.98 -5.62 12.00
CA ASN A 269 -13.22 -4.66 10.91
C ASN A 269 -14.57 -4.91 10.25
N TYR A 270 -15.27 -3.82 9.94
CA TYR A 270 -16.44 -3.80 9.06
C TYR A 270 -16.11 -2.98 7.82
N GLN A 271 -16.52 -3.48 6.66
CA GLN A 271 -16.27 -2.84 5.38
C GLN A 271 -17.52 -2.88 4.51
N GLN A 272 -17.80 -1.78 3.83
CA GLN A 272 -18.82 -1.72 2.77
C GLN A 272 -18.17 -1.33 1.45
N GLN A 273 -18.50 -2.06 0.39
CA GLN A 273 -18.11 -1.80 -0.99
C GLN A 273 -19.35 -1.51 -1.83
N LYS A 274 -19.29 -0.52 -2.73
CA LYS A 274 -20.36 -0.15 -3.65
C LYS A 274 -19.82 0.23 -5.02
N GLN A 275 -20.54 -0.18 -6.08
CA GLN A 275 -20.31 0.28 -7.44
C GLN A 275 -21.63 0.18 -8.22
N GLY A 276 -22.21 1.33 -8.59
CA GLY A 276 -23.55 1.35 -9.15
C GLY A 276 -24.58 0.74 -8.19
N ASN A 277 -25.32 -0.27 -8.68
CA ASN A 277 -26.30 -1.03 -7.88
C ASN A 277 -25.67 -2.16 -7.06
N ALA A 278 -24.42 -2.53 -7.35
CA ALA A 278 -23.71 -3.57 -6.61
C ALA A 278 -23.31 -3.06 -5.22
N LYS A 279 -23.57 -3.87 -4.20
CA LYS A 279 -23.20 -3.61 -2.80
C LYS A 279 -22.73 -4.89 -2.13
N GLY A 280 -21.60 -4.80 -1.43
CA GLY A 280 -21.09 -5.87 -0.56
C GLY A 280 -20.79 -5.30 0.82
N ASN A 281 -21.18 -6.03 1.87
CA ASN A 281 -20.83 -5.71 3.26
C ASN A 281 -20.01 -6.86 3.83
N SER A 282 -18.87 -6.58 4.43
CA SER A 282 -18.06 -7.60 5.07
C SER A 282 -17.76 -7.25 6.51
N TRP A 283 -17.62 -8.27 7.32
CA TRP A 283 -17.06 -8.18 8.65
C TRP A 283 -15.93 -9.20 8.78
N ALA A 284 -14.95 -8.88 9.60
CA ALA A 284 -13.81 -9.75 9.82
C ALA A 284 -13.27 -9.60 11.23
N LEU A 285 -12.77 -10.71 11.76
CA LEU A 285 -12.10 -10.81 13.03
C LEU A 285 -10.73 -11.44 12.83
N ALA A 286 -9.73 -10.97 13.55
CA ALA A 286 -8.42 -11.58 13.55
C ALA A 286 -7.81 -11.58 14.98
N TYR A 287 -6.94 -12.54 15.20
CA TYR A 287 -6.20 -12.70 16.43
C TYR A 287 -4.75 -13.03 16.10
N THR A 288 -3.83 -12.44 16.85
CA THR A 288 -2.40 -12.76 16.76
C THR A 288 -1.82 -13.10 18.13
N TYR A 289 -0.90 -14.05 18.15
CA TYR A 289 -0.09 -14.42 19.32
C TYR A 289 1.39 -14.30 18.97
N SER A 290 2.08 -13.36 19.61
CA SER A 290 3.51 -13.09 19.38
C SER A 290 4.37 -14.11 20.13
N LEU A 291 5.06 -14.98 19.38
CA LEU A 291 6.08 -15.89 19.90
C LEU A 291 7.40 -15.15 20.19
N SER A 292 7.68 -14.12 19.40
CA SER A 292 8.83 -13.24 19.53
C SER A 292 8.55 -11.88 18.88
N LYS A 293 9.52 -10.95 18.92
CA LYS A 293 9.43 -9.67 18.17
C LYS A 293 9.31 -9.86 16.65
N ARG A 294 9.70 -11.03 16.11
CA ARG A 294 9.75 -11.31 14.68
C ARG A 294 8.76 -12.38 14.22
N THR A 295 8.22 -13.18 15.14
CA THR A 295 7.38 -14.34 14.81
C THR A 295 6.07 -14.29 15.58
N ASN A 296 4.97 -14.44 14.86
CA ASN A 296 3.65 -14.61 15.47
C ASN A 296 2.82 -15.69 14.74
N LEU A 297 1.94 -16.31 15.50
CA LEU A 297 0.85 -17.13 14.99
C LEU A 297 -0.40 -16.26 14.86
N TYR A 298 -1.29 -16.62 13.95
CA TYR A 298 -2.55 -15.91 13.80
C TYR A 298 -3.71 -16.81 13.39
N ALA A 299 -4.91 -16.34 13.72
CA ALA A 299 -6.18 -16.86 13.22
C ALA A 299 -7.00 -15.70 12.69
N SER A 300 -7.76 -15.89 11.62
CA SER A 300 -8.68 -14.88 11.10
C SER A 300 -9.92 -15.53 10.50
N TYR A 301 -11.04 -14.82 10.57
CA TYR A 301 -12.28 -15.15 9.89
C TYR A 301 -12.85 -13.89 9.24
N ALA A 302 -13.33 -14.03 8.01
CA ALA A 302 -14.01 -12.96 7.29
C ALA A 302 -15.18 -13.52 6.49
N SER A 303 -16.27 -12.75 6.42
CA SER A 303 -17.46 -13.05 5.61
C SER A 303 -17.91 -11.78 4.90
N LEU A 304 -18.44 -11.93 3.70
CA LEU A 304 -18.95 -10.83 2.89
C LEU A 304 -20.32 -11.23 2.30
N ASP A 305 -21.31 -10.35 2.51
CA ASP A 305 -22.66 -10.47 1.94
C ASP A 305 -22.79 -9.55 0.73
N ASN A 306 -23.00 -10.11 -0.44
CA ASN A 306 -23.30 -9.41 -1.69
C ASN A 306 -24.80 -9.27 -1.89
N ASN A 307 -25.26 -8.09 -2.33
CA ASN A 307 -26.62 -8.00 -2.87
C ASN A 307 -26.71 -8.67 -4.24
N ASN A 308 -27.94 -8.84 -4.76
CA ASN A 308 -28.22 -9.53 -6.02
C ASN A 308 -27.49 -8.98 -7.27
N SER A 309 -26.84 -7.84 -7.16
CA SER A 309 -26.03 -7.22 -8.22
C SER A 309 -24.52 -7.27 -7.92
N GLY A 310 -24.12 -7.75 -6.75
CA GLY A 310 -22.74 -7.72 -6.26
C GLY A 310 -21.95 -8.98 -6.57
N VAL A 311 -20.65 -8.80 -6.82
CA VAL A 311 -19.63 -9.86 -6.91
C VAL A 311 -18.36 -9.43 -6.20
N PHE A 312 -18.50 -8.67 -5.11
CA PHE A 312 -17.34 -8.23 -4.33
C PHE A 312 -16.69 -9.41 -3.63
N GLY A 313 -15.39 -9.26 -3.37
CA GLY A 313 -14.57 -10.27 -2.71
C GLY A 313 -13.92 -9.77 -1.44
N LEU A 314 -13.33 -10.69 -0.71
CA LEU A 314 -12.51 -10.46 0.47
C LEU A 314 -11.04 -10.47 0.07
N THR A 315 -10.32 -9.41 0.36
CA THR A 315 -8.89 -9.26 0.04
C THR A 315 -8.07 -9.27 1.33
N SER A 316 -7.05 -10.14 1.35
CA SER A 316 -5.98 -10.14 2.36
C SER A 316 -4.76 -9.39 1.81
N SER A 317 -3.62 -9.52 2.47
CA SER A 317 -2.39 -8.84 2.05
C SER A 317 -1.89 -9.23 0.64
N SER A 318 -2.15 -10.47 0.20
CA SER A 318 -1.72 -10.99 -1.11
C SER A 318 -2.79 -11.75 -1.89
N VAL A 319 -3.85 -12.19 -1.22
CA VAL A 319 -4.86 -13.07 -1.82
C VAL A 319 -6.23 -12.39 -1.82
N THR A 320 -6.94 -12.52 -2.91
CA THR A 320 -8.35 -12.13 -3.02
C THR A 320 -9.18 -13.36 -3.31
N ILE A 321 -10.22 -13.58 -2.50
CA ILE A 321 -11.26 -14.56 -2.79
C ILE A 321 -12.53 -13.80 -3.18
N ALA A 322 -13.10 -14.16 -4.33
CA ALA A 322 -14.30 -13.51 -4.85
C ALA A 322 -15.13 -14.51 -5.65
N PRO A 323 -16.46 -14.35 -5.69
CA PRO A 323 -17.30 -15.08 -6.62
C PRO A 323 -16.87 -14.82 -8.07
N ALA A 324 -17.17 -15.77 -8.95
CA ALA A 324 -17.04 -15.53 -10.38
C ALA A 324 -17.88 -14.32 -10.80
N VAL A 325 -17.42 -13.56 -11.80
CA VAL A 325 -18.11 -12.31 -12.26
C VAL A 325 -19.56 -12.55 -12.73
N THR A 326 -19.91 -13.78 -13.08
CA THR A 326 -21.26 -14.20 -13.45
C THR A 326 -22.09 -14.71 -12.27
N ALA A 327 -21.48 -14.91 -11.10
CA ALA A 327 -22.13 -15.45 -9.90
C ALA A 327 -22.61 -14.32 -8.98
N LEU A 328 -23.57 -13.53 -9.48
CA LEU A 328 -24.14 -12.39 -8.74
C LEU A 328 -24.80 -12.83 -7.43
N GLY A 329 -24.62 -12.03 -6.37
CA GLY A 329 -25.24 -12.25 -5.07
C GLY A 329 -24.67 -13.45 -4.31
N LYS A 330 -23.47 -13.92 -4.63
CA LYS A 330 -22.78 -14.97 -3.87
C LYS A 330 -21.87 -14.38 -2.81
N ASP A 331 -21.83 -15.04 -1.68
CA ASP A 331 -21.24 -14.55 -0.42
C ASP A 331 -19.98 -15.35 -0.08
N PRO A 332 -18.78 -14.81 -0.30
CA PRO A 332 -17.55 -15.48 0.08
C PRO A 332 -17.29 -15.39 1.59
N ASP A 333 -16.76 -16.46 2.16
CA ASP A 333 -16.22 -16.48 3.52
C ASP A 333 -14.90 -17.26 3.60
N VAL A 334 -14.10 -16.98 4.64
CA VAL A 334 -12.81 -17.64 4.83
C VAL A 334 -12.41 -17.66 6.29
N PHE A 335 -11.93 -18.82 6.73
CA PHE A 335 -11.20 -19.00 7.98
C PHE A 335 -9.74 -19.34 7.68
N SER A 336 -8.79 -18.73 8.38
CA SER A 336 -7.36 -18.95 8.17
C SER A 336 -6.60 -19.11 9.48
N LEU A 337 -5.63 -20.02 9.48
CA LEU A 337 -4.62 -20.20 10.53
C LEU A 337 -3.24 -20.09 9.91
N GLY A 338 -2.36 -19.28 10.47
CA GLY A 338 -1.07 -19.05 9.83
C GLY A 338 0.05 -18.65 10.78
N VAL A 339 1.23 -18.56 10.20
CA VAL A 339 2.46 -18.11 10.84
C VAL A 339 3.11 -17.02 9.99
N ARG A 340 3.58 -15.97 10.67
CA ARG A 340 4.33 -14.88 10.06
C ARG A 340 5.67 -14.73 10.74
N HIS A 341 6.74 -14.67 9.95
CA HIS A 341 8.11 -14.42 10.40
C HIS A 341 8.74 -13.27 9.64
N SER A 342 9.43 -12.36 10.34
CA SER A 342 10.21 -11.28 9.72
C SER A 342 11.70 -11.40 10.08
N PHE A 343 12.58 -11.10 9.15
CA PHE A 343 14.05 -11.16 9.32
C PHE A 343 14.72 -9.89 8.80
#